data_90b668ab2a3fb24d9ab19adc3014e1ca
#
_entry.id   90b668ab2a3fb24d9ab19adc3014e1ca
#
_cell.length_a   1.000
_cell.length_b   1.000
_cell.length_c   1.000
_cell.angle_alpha   90.00
_cell.angle_beta   90.00
_cell.angle_gamma   90.00
#
_symmetry.space_group_name_H-M   'P 1'
#
loop_
_entity.id
_entity.type
_entity.pdbx_description
1 polymer ?
#
loop_
_entity_poly.entity_id
_entity_poly.type
_entity_poly.pdbx_seq_one_letter_code
_entity_poly.pdbx_strand_id
1 'polypeptide(L)'
;MDQNVNSRGYLFQLTWPIFVELVLQMLVSNVDQMMVARTSPTAVAAIGNANVITNLLLISFSVICMAATILITQYIGAGSTERVAQTYTVSLVVNVTLSLVIFVALTFFSTQIYGLMGVPAELMPEAGAYLRIIGVGMPLQAIHLTFVAFFRAHGLTKQTMFISIVINLLNIAGNFVLIGGMGPIPMLGVAGAAISSDLSRLVGVVIVIWLFKRTIRSPVDFRNLRPFPVDHLKRLLKIGIPSGGESISYNLTQIVIQTMCNSLPIYVITARAYSNMFAMLSYIYGSAIAQATQIIVGYLMGARKVEETDRRVNATLRAAMLVSFVISLLLFLLCEPLFGLFTSDPQVLSMCRTIMGIEILLELGRAANIVLFRALQTAGDIRFPICLNVTTVWTVAVGGGYLLGVVLGLGLPGIWIAMTCDECFRGLVSFLRWRSGNWRSKHLLD
;
A
#
# COMPACT_ATOMS: atom_id res chain seq x y z
N MET A 1 18.23 19.24 13.35
CA MET A 1 17.42 18.04 13.74
C MET A 1 17.54 17.87 15.26
N ASP A 2 16.82 18.70 16.02
CA ASP A 2 16.86 18.67 17.49
C ASP A 2 15.72 17.88 18.14
N GLN A 3 14.91 17.19 17.35
CA GLN A 3 13.94 16.26 17.90
C GLN A 3 14.63 14.94 18.15
N ASN A 4 14.43 14.39 19.35
CA ASN A 4 14.91 13.05 19.69
C ASN A 4 14.19 12.02 18.80
N VAL A 5 14.75 11.81 17.59
CA VAL A 5 14.22 10.92 16.53
C VAL A 5 13.91 9.53 17.07
N ASN A 6 14.58 9.15 18.17
CA ASN A 6 14.40 7.87 18.83
C ASN A 6 13.32 7.88 19.92
N SER A 7 12.51 8.94 20.06
CA SER A 7 11.45 9.02 21.06
C SER A 7 10.20 8.22 20.64
N ARG A 8 9.45 7.68 21.62
CA ARG A 8 8.13 7.05 21.36
C ARG A 8 7.12 8.06 20.81
N GLY A 9 7.19 9.31 21.27
CA GLY A 9 6.33 10.38 20.82
C GLY A 9 6.52 10.69 19.33
N TYR A 10 7.78 10.68 18.84
CA TYR A 10 8.06 10.91 17.43
C TYR A 10 7.53 9.77 16.53
N LEU A 11 7.67 8.50 16.95
CA LEU A 11 7.06 7.38 16.25
C LEU A 11 5.54 7.55 16.13
N PHE A 12 4.86 7.91 17.22
CA PHE A 12 3.42 8.15 17.20
C PHE A 12 3.03 9.33 16.28
N GLN A 13 3.80 10.42 16.33
CA GLN A 13 3.58 11.58 15.46
C GLN A 13 3.70 11.25 13.97
N LEU A 14 4.54 10.27 13.60
CA LEU A 14 4.64 9.78 12.23
C LEU A 14 3.53 8.77 11.90
N THR A 15 3.27 7.83 12.81
CA THR A 15 2.34 6.71 12.56
C THR A 15 0.89 7.18 12.43
N TRP A 16 0.44 8.08 13.33
CA TRP A 16 -0.96 8.49 13.37
C TRP A 16 -1.45 9.15 12.06
N PRO A 17 -0.74 10.13 11.46
CA PRO A 17 -1.17 10.70 10.20
C PRO A 17 -1.17 9.70 9.04
N ILE A 18 -0.19 8.79 8.99
CA ILE A 18 -0.14 7.73 7.97
C ILE A 18 -1.33 6.78 8.14
N PHE A 19 -1.65 6.41 9.36
CA PHE A 19 -2.79 5.56 9.66
C PHE A 19 -4.12 6.20 9.21
N VAL A 20 -4.35 7.46 9.57
CA VAL A 20 -5.54 8.22 9.14
C VAL A 20 -5.61 8.31 7.62
N GLU A 21 -4.50 8.58 6.94
CA GLU A 21 -4.44 8.63 5.48
C GLU A 21 -4.86 7.30 4.85
N LEU A 22 -4.34 6.17 5.34
CA LEU A 22 -4.67 4.84 4.83
C LEU A 22 -6.14 4.45 5.10
N VAL A 23 -6.67 4.80 6.28
CA VAL A 23 -8.09 4.59 6.61
C VAL A 23 -8.98 5.41 5.68
N LEU A 24 -8.64 6.68 5.43
CA LEU A 24 -9.40 7.53 4.51
C LEU A 24 -9.39 6.98 3.10
N GLN A 25 -8.24 6.51 2.60
CA GLN A 25 -8.15 5.87 1.28
C GLN A 25 -9.08 4.66 1.17
N MET A 26 -9.11 3.81 2.20
CA MET A 26 -10.02 2.66 2.24
C MET A 26 -11.49 3.09 2.23
N LEU A 27 -11.86 4.07 3.07
CA LEU A 27 -13.24 4.54 3.16
C LEU A 27 -13.72 5.18 1.86
N VAL A 28 -12.90 6.02 1.24
CA VAL A 28 -13.26 6.69 -0.03
C VAL A 28 -13.41 5.69 -1.16
N SER A 29 -12.52 4.69 -1.26
CA SER A 29 -12.66 3.62 -2.26
C SER A 29 -14.00 2.87 -2.13
N ASN A 30 -14.46 2.64 -0.90
CA ASN A 30 -15.76 2.00 -0.66
C ASN A 30 -16.92 2.95 -1.01
N VAL A 31 -16.81 4.24 -0.67
CA VAL A 31 -17.84 5.25 -1.02
C VAL A 31 -17.97 5.40 -2.53
N ASP A 32 -16.85 5.47 -3.26
CA ASP A 32 -16.84 5.54 -4.71
C ASP A 32 -17.58 4.35 -5.34
N GLN A 33 -17.29 3.14 -4.87
CA GLN A 33 -17.97 1.93 -5.35
C GLN A 33 -19.48 1.96 -5.05
N MET A 34 -19.88 2.41 -3.84
CA MET A 34 -21.28 2.54 -3.47
C MET A 34 -22.03 3.59 -4.30
N MET A 35 -21.37 4.71 -4.61
CA MET A 35 -21.98 5.77 -5.44
C MET A 35 -22.20 5.29 -6.86
N VAL A 36 -21.23 4.58 -7.44
CA VAL A 36 -21.35 4.03 -8.79
C VAL A 36 -22.37 2.89 -8.85
N ALA A 37 -22.46 2.06 -7.81
CA ALA A 37 -23.43 0.96 -7.73
C ALA A 37 -24.89 1.43 -7.87
N ARG A 38 -25.16 2.69 -7.52
CA ARG A 38 -26.50 3.29 -7.68
C ARG A 38 -26.85 3.65 -9.11
N THR A 39 -25.86 3.72 -10.01
CA THR A 39 -26.11 4.10 -11.42
C THR A 39 -26.46 2.89 -12.27
N SER A 40 -25.67 1.82 -12.20
CA SER A 40 -25.90 0.60 -12.98
C SER A 40 -25.04 -0.56 -12.43
N PRO A 41 -25.53 -1.81 -12.46
CA PRO A 41 -24.71 -2.99 -12.17
C PRO A 41 -23.51 -3.16 -13.11
N THR A 42 -23.66 -2.79 -14.38
CA THR A 42 -22.58 -2.82 -15.39
C THR A 42 -21.46 -1.84 -15.05
N ALA A 43 -21.82 -0.67 -14.50
CA ALA A 43 -20.86 0.34 -14.05
C ALA A 43 -19.91 -0.19 -12.97
N VAL A 44 -20.42 -0.95 -12.00
CA VAL A 44 -19.61 -1.58 -10.94
C VAL A 44 -18.62 -2.58 -11.53
N ALA A 45 -19.07 -3.42 -12.46
CA ALA A 45 -18.22 -4.39 -13.15
C ALA A 45 -17.14 -3.71 -14.00
N ALA A 46 -17.49 -2.62 -14.70
CA ALA A 46 -16.55 -1.84 -15.51
C ALA A 46 -15.44 -1.23 -14.65
N ILE A 47 -15.80 -0.59 -13.54
CA ILE A 47 -14.82 -0.01 -12.58
C ILE A 47 -14.00 -1.11 -11.90
N GLY A 48 -14.61 -2.22 -11.54
CA GLY A 48 -13.91 -3.36 -10.94
C GLY A 48 -12.76 -3.86 -11.83
N ASN A 49 -13.03 -4.07 -13.12
CA ASN A 49 -12.00 -4.46 -14.09
C ASN A 49 -10.90 -3.39 -14.24
N ALA A 50 -11.29 -2.12 -14.30
CA ALA A 50 -10.33 -1.02 -14.39
C ALA A 50 -9.44 -0.93 -13.14
N ASN A 51 -10.00 -1.14 -11.95
CA ASN A 51 -9.27 -1.11 -10.68
C ASN A 51 -8.19 -2.19 -10.60
N VAL A 52 -8.40 -3.37 -11.17
CA VAL A 52 -7.36 -4.41 -11.24
C VAL A 52 -6.14 -3.89 -11.98
N ILE A 53 -6.33 -3.29 -13.15
CA ILE A 53 -5.23 -2.72 -13.95
C ILE A 53 -4.59 -1.56 -13.19
N THR A 54 -5.40 -0.63 -12.72
CA THR A 54 -4.94 0.58 -12.04
C THR A 54 -4.12 0.25 -10.80
N ASN A 55 -4.54 -0.72 -9.98
CA ASN A 55 -3.82 -1.14 -8.78
C ASN A 55 -2.44 -1.73 -9.12
N LEU A 56 -2.34 -2.56 -10.17
CA LEU A 56 -1.05 -3.09 -10.62
C LEU A 56 -0.10 -1.97 -11.07
N LEU A 57 -0.62 -0.95 -11.78
CA LEU A 57 0.16 0.19 -12.22
C LEU A 57 0.59 1.09 -11.06
N LEU A 58 -0.27 1.28 -10.06
CA LEU A 58 0.05 2.04 -8.85
C LEU A 58 1.16 1.39 -8.02
N ILE A 59 1.28 0.06 -8.04
CA ILE A 59 2.41 -0.64 -7.40
C ILE A 59 3.73 -0.15 -7.98
N SER A 60 3.83 0.04 -9.30
CA SER A 60 5.06 0.49 -9.94
C SER A 60 5.51 1.87 -9.45
N PHE A 61 4.59 2.83 -9.31
CA PHE A 61 4.89 4.14 -8.73
C PHE A 61 5.27 4.05 -7.25
N SER A 62 4.51 3.27 -6.48
CA SER A 62 4.69 3.11 -5.03
C SER A 62 6.06 2.53 -4.69
N VAL A 63 6.56 1.62 -5.50
CA VAL A 63 7.87 0.99 -5.33
C VAL A 63 9.00 1.99 -5.54
N ILE A 64 8.90 2.85 -6.56
CA ILE A 64 9.86 3.93 -6.80
C ILE A 64 9.80 4.96 -5.66
N CYS A 65 8.60 5.33 -5.20
CA CYS A 65 8.40 6.22 -4.07
C CYS A 65 8.99 5.65 -2.77
N MET A 66 8.83 4.35 -2.53
CA MET A 66 9.43 3.67 -1.37
C MET A 66 10.95 3.69 -1.44
N ALA A 67 11.54 3.35 -2.59
CA ALA A 67 12.98 3.39 -2.79
C ALA A 67 13.53 4.82 -2.61
N ALA A 68 12.84 5.83 -3.15
CA ALA A 68 13.17 7.23 -2.94
C ALA A 68 13.11 7.62 -1.46
N THR A 69 12.06 7.21 -0.73
CA THR A 69 11.93 7.48 0.72
C THR A 69 13.12 6.89 1.49
N ILE A 70 13.53 5.65 1.20
CA ILE A 70 14.69 5.00 1.85
C ILE A 70 15.96 5.81 1.59
N LEU A 71 16.27 6.15 0.34
CA LEU A 71 17.48 6.88 -0.01
C LEU A 71 17.47 8.29 0.58
N ILE A 72 16.37 9.02 0.47
CA ILE A 72 16.25 10.38 0.99
C ILE A 72 16.43 10.40 2.50
N THR A 73 15.76 9.50 3.25
CA THR A 73 15.91 9.43 4.71
C THR A 73 17.35 9.13 5.13
N GLN A 74 18.03 8.23 4.43
CA GLN A 74 19.44 7.96 4.71
C GLN A 74 20.35 9.14 4.36
N TYR A 75 20.14 9.83 3.22
CA TYR A 75 20.92 11.01 2.88
C TYR A 75 20.68 12.17 3.84
N ILE A 76 19.43 12.34 4.33
CA ILE A 76 19.12 13.32 5.39
C ILE A 76 19.87 12.96 6.68
N GLY A 77 19.87 11.68 7.07
CA GLY A 77 20.61 11.20 8.23
C GLY A 77 22.14 11.42 8.11
N ALA A 78 22.68 11.27 6.89
CA ALA A 78 24.07 11.52 6.58
C ALA A 78 24.43 13.02 6.38
N GLY A 79 23.44 13.93 6.43
CA GLY A 79 23.65 15.37 6.22
C GLY A 79 23.92 15.78 4.76
N SER A 80 23.69 14.90 3.78
CA SER A 80 24.02 15.11 2.35
C SER A 80 22.87 15.77 1.59
N THR A 81 22.66 17.07 1.74
CA THR A 81 21.56 17.81 1.11
C THR A 81 21.57 17.77 -0.42
N GLU A 82 22.75 17.78 -1.02
CA GLU A 82 22.91 17.68 -2.48
C GLU A 82 22.38 16.35 -3.01
N ARG A 83 22.75 15.22 -2.38
CA ARG A 83 22.27 13.88 -2.77
C ARG A 83 20.75 13.73 -2.56
N VAL A 84 20.20 14.41 -1.57
CA VAL A 84 18.75 14.49 -1.38
C VAL A 84 18.09 15.16 -2.58
N ALA A 85 18.57 16.33 -3.02
CA ALA A 85 18.03 17.05 -4.17
C ALA A 85 18.18 16.24 -5.49
N GLN A 86 19.30 15.55 -5.69
CA GLN A 86 19.49 14.64 -6.82
C GLN A 86 18.48 13.49 -6.79
N THR A 87 18.23 12.89 -5.62
CA THR A 87 17.24 11.81 -5.48
C THR A 87 15.82 12.29 -5.77
N TYR A 88 15.44 13.51 -5.36
CA TYR A 88 14.15 14.09 -5.75
C TYR A 88 13.99 14.15 -7.26
N THR A 89 14.98 14.72 -7.93
CA THR A 89 14.94 14.93 -9.37
C THR A 89 14.88 13.61 -10.13
N VAL A 90 15.73 12.64 -9.77
CA VAL A 90 15.77 11.32 -10.44
C VAL A 90 14.45 10.57 -10.22
N SER A 91 13.96 10.48 -8.97
CA SER A 91 12.73 9.73 -8.69
C SER A 91 11.50 10.37 -9.35
N LEU A 92 11.44 11.69 -9.41
CA LEU A 92 10.36 12.40 -10.10
C LEU A 92 10.41 12.12 -11.61
N VAL A 93 11.58 12.23 -12.23
CA VAL A 93 11.75 11.95 -13.67
C VAL A 93 11.40 10.51 -14.00
N VAL A 94 11.86 9.54 -13.20
CA VAL A 94 11.55 8.12 -13.42
C VAL A 94 10.05 7.86 -13.31
N ASN A 95 9.38 8.36 -12.27
CA ASN A 95 7.95 8.17 -12.10
C ASN A 95 7.13 8.88 -13.18
N VAL A 96 7.50 10.11 -13.56
CA VAL A 96 6.82 10.84 -14.64
C VAL A 96 7.01 10.13 -15.98
N THR A 97 8.24 9.69 -16.31
CA THR A 97 8.49 8.94 -17.55
C THR A 97 7.68 7.65 -17.60
N LEU A 98 7.67 6.89 -16.50
CA LEU A 98 6.86 5.67 -16.39
C LEU A 98 5.36 5.98 -16.55
N SER A 99 4.87 7.06 -15.93
CA SER A 99 3.46 7.47 -16.03
C SER A 99 3.06 7.91 -17.43
N LEU A 100 3.96 8.52 -18.18
CA LEU A 100 3.71 8.87 -19.59
C LEU A 100 3.59 7.62 -20.48
N VAL A 101 4.42 6.60 -20.25
CA VAL A 101 4.28 5.30 -20.93
C VAL A 101 2.93 4.67 -20.59
N ILE A 102 2.55 4.66 -19.32
CA ILE A 102 1.25 4.15 -18.86
C ILE A 102 0.09 4.96 -19.45
N PHE A 103 0.20 6.30 -19.46
CA PHE A 103 -0.79 7.16 -20.08
C PHE A 103 -1.04 6.78 -21.55
N VAL A 104 0.02 6.61 -22.34
CA VAL A 104 -0.09 6.18 -23.75
C VAL A 104 -0.74 4.81 -23.83
N ALA A 105 -0.31 3.86 -23.01
CA ALA A 105 -0.86 2.51 -23.01
C ALA A 105 -2.36 2.51 -22.68
N LEU A 106 -2.80 3.17 -21.61
CA LEU A 106 -4.19 3.17 -21.18
C LEU A 106 -5.10 3.99 -22.10
N THR A 107 -4.59 5.08 -22.67
CA THR A 107 -5.40 5.96 -23.52
C THR A 107 -5.61 5.36 -24.91
N PHE A 108 -4.57 4.83 -25.52
CA PHE A 108 -4.62 4.37 -26.91
C PHE A 108 -4.88 2.86 -27.06
N PHE A 109 -4.54 2.04 -26.05
CA PHE A 109 -4.65 0.60 -26.11
C PHE A 109 -5.67 0.02 -25.10
N SER A 110 -6.57 0.84 -24.53
CA SER A 110 -7.57 0.39 -23.54
C SER A 110 -8.42 -0.78 -24.03
N THR A 111 -8.87 -0.77 -25.29
CA THR A 111 -9.70 -1.82 -25.87
C THR A 111 -8.93 -3.13 -26.01
N GLN A 112 -7.67 -3.08 -26.41
CA GLN A 112 -6.79 -4.25 -26.55
C GLN A 112 -6.48 -4.84 -25.17
N ILE A 113 -6.22 -4.00 -24.18
CA ILE A 113 -5.97 -4.44 -22.80
C ILE A 113 -7.18 -5.20 -22.24
N TYR A 114 -8.38 -4.64 -22.41
CA TYR A 114 -9.60 -5.33 -21.97
C TYR A 114 -9.91 -6.59 -22.78
N GLY A 115 -9.60 -6.59 -24.08
CA GLY A 115 -9.69 -7.79 -24.91
C GLY A 115 -8.82 -8.93 -24.40
N LEU A 116 -7.57 -8.64 -23.98
CA LEU A 116 -6.67 -9.61 -23.36
C LEU A 116 -7.18 -10.11 -21.99
N MET A 117 -7.92 -9.28 -21.26
CA MET A 117 -8.54 -9.66 -19.98
C MET A 117 -9.84 -10.46 -20.15
N GLY A 118 -10.35 -10.60 -21.37
CA GLY A 118 -11.62 -11.29 -21.62
C GLY A 118 -12.85 -10.51 -21.10
N VAL A 119 -12.78 -9.19 -21.03
CA VAL A 119 -13.91 -8.35 -20.58
C VAL A 119 -15.04 -8.46 -21.62
N PRO A 120 -16.30 -8.74 -21.19
CA PRO A 120 -17.45 -8.83 -22.09
C PRO A 120 -17.63 -7.56 -22.95
N ALA A 121 -18.03 -7.74 -24.22
CA ALA A 121 -18.20 -6.66 -25.18
C ALA A 121 -19.20 -5.57 -24.71
N GLU A 122 -20.19 -5.99 -23.93
CA GLU A 122 -21.22 -5.10 -23.35
C GLU A 122 -20.63 -4.07 -22.36
N LEU A 123 -19.56 -4.42 -21.66
CA LEU A 123 -18.89 -3.55 -20.69
C LEU A 123 -17.82 -2.65 -21.34
N MET A 124 -17.38 -2.96 -22.54
CA MET A 124 -16.28 -2.27 -23.22
C MET A 124 -16.47 -0.75 -23.36
N PRO A 125 -17.64 -0.21 -23.69
CA PRO A 125 -17.82 1.24 -23.84
C PRO A 125 -17.57 1.99 -22.52
N GLU A 126 -18.20 1.56 -21.42
CA GLU A 126 -18.08 2.20 -20.10
C GLU A 126 -16.69 1.98 -19.50
N ALA A 127 -16.20 0.74 -19.51
CA ALA A 127 -14.89 0.40 -19.00
C ALA A 127 -13.76 1.10 -19.79
N GLY A 128 -13.87 1.14 -21.13
CA GLY A 128 -12.91 1.81 -21.98
C GLY A 128 -12.87 3.32 -21.77
N ALA A 129 -14.03 3.96 -21.62
CA ALA A 129 -14.11 5.39 -21.30
C ALA A 129 -13.45 5.69 -19.94
N TYR A 130 -13.78 4.91 -18.92
CA TYR A 130 -13.20 5.04 -17.59
C TYR A 130 -11.67 4.90 -17.61
N LEU A 131 -11.16 3.83 -18.24
CA LEU A 131 -9.72 3.56 -18.28
C LEU A 131 -8.94 4.62 -19.03
N ARG A 132 -9.51 5.18 -20.12
CA ARG A 132 -8.89 6.30 -20.86
C ARG A 132 -8.77 7.55 -19.99
N ILE A 133 -9.83 7.92 -19.29
CA ILE A 133 -9.83 9.11 -18.41
C ILE A 133 -8.82 8.90 -17.28
N ILE A 134 -8.87 7.79 -16.57
CA ILE A 134 -7.87 7.47 -15.53
C ILE A 134 -6.45 7.44 -16.10
N GLY A 135 -6.27 6.97 -17.33
CA GLY A 135 -4.99 7.01 -18.03
C GLY A 135 -4.43 8.42 -18.15
N VAL A 136 -5.28 9.40 -18.49
CA VAL A 136 -4.89 10.83 -18.53
C VAL A 136 -4.45 11.33 -17.14
N GLY A 137 -5.07 10.85 -16.08
CA GLY A 137 -4.71 11.19 -14.70
C GLY A 137 -3.45 10.52 -14.16
N MET A 138 -2.88 9.49 -14.84
CA MET A 138 -1.70 8.77 -14.35
C MET A 138 -0.46 9.65 -14.10
N PRO A 139 -0.11 10.63 -14.95
CA PRO A 139 0.97 11.55 -14.66
C PRO A 139 0.73 12.39 -13.39
N LEU A 140 -0.51 12.83 -13.16
CA LEU A 140 -0.88 13.54 -11.95
C LEU A 140 -0.71 12.66 -10.70
N GLN A 141 -1.13 11.40 -10.80
CA GLN A 141 -0.97 10.42 -9.73
C GLN A 141 0.50 10.14 -9.41
N ALA A 142 1.34 9.98 -10.43
CA ALA A 142 2.77 9.76 -10.26
C ALA A 142 3.47 10.94 -9.57
N ILE A 143 3.17 12.17 -10.00
CA ILE A 143 3.69 13.39 -9.40
C ILE A 143 3.23 13.48 -7.94
N HIS A 144 1.93 13.30 -7.68
CA HIS A 144 1.37 13.36 -6.33
C HIS A 144 2.06 12.37 -5.38
N LEU A 145 2.12 11.08 -5.74
CA LEU A 145 2.74 10.05 -4.92
C LEU A 145 4.22 10.33 -4.66
N THR A 146 4.94 10.84 -5.66
CA THR A 146 6.36 11.15 -5.54
C THR A 146 6.59 12.31 -4.54
N PHE A 147 5.81 13.37 -4.60
CA PHE A 147 5.92 14.46 -3.63
C PHE A 147 5.46 14.04 -2.22
N VAL A 148 4.43 13.20 -2.11
CA VAL A 148 4.03 12.60 -0.82
C VAL A 148 5.18 11.79 -0.22
N ALA A 149 5.91 11.02 -1.04
CA ALA A 149 7.10 10.30 -0.58
C ALA A 149 8.19 11.26 -0.06
N PHE A 150 8.39 12.41 -0.71
CA PHE A 150 9.33 13.43 -0.24
C PHE A 150 8.93 14.01 1.11
N PHE A 151 7.65 14.34 1.30
CA PHE A 151 7.14 14.80 2.59
C PHE A 151 7.33 13.75 3.69
N ARG A 152 6.98 12.49 3.40
CA ARG A 152 7.18 11.38 4.34
C ARG A 152 8.65 11.21 4.70
N ALA A 153 9.54 11.30 3.71
CA ALA A 153 10.98 11.21 3.93
C ALA A 153 11.54 12.34 4.81
N HIS A 154 10.86 13.47 4.90
CA HIS A 154 11.17 14.56 5.85
C HIS A 154 10.44 14.45 7.20
N GLY A 155 9.68 13.37 7.43
CA GLY A 155 8.87 13.22 8.63
C GLY A 155 7.64 14.14 8.67
N LEU A 156 7.28 14.75 7.55
CA LEU A 156 6.17 15.71 7.42
C LEU A 156 4.85 14.98 7.09
N THR A 157 4.52 13.95 7.87
CA THR A 157 3.36 13.08 7.63
C THR A 157 2.01 13.77 7.90
N LYS A 158 1.97 14.80 8.75
CA LYS A 158 0.76 15.61 8.96
C LYS A 158 0.33 16.36 7.70
N GLN A 159 1.30 16.83 6.92
CA GLN A 159 1.05 17.53 5.66
C GLN A 159 0.46 16.56 4.62
N THR A 160 0.99 15.35 4.52
CA THR A 160 0.45 14.34 3.59
C THR A 160 -0.97 13.92 3.97
N MET A 161 -1.25 13.76 5.26
CA MET A 161 -2.60 13.48 5.76
C MET A 161 -3.57 14.62 5.39
N PHE A 162 -3.18 15.87 5.60
CA PHE A 162 -4.04 17.03 5.27
C PHE A 162 -4.34 17.07 3.76
N ILE A 163 -3.32 16.90 2.90
CA ILE A 163 -3.49 16.86 1.45
C ILE A 163 -4.44 15.72 1.06
N SER A 164 -4.27 14.54 1.65
CA SER A 164 -5.14 13.39 1.41
C SER A 164 -6.59 13.66 1.80
N ILE A 165 -6.84 14.32 2.96
CA ILE A 165 -8.18 14.72 3.37
C ILE A 165 -8.82 15.64 2.33
N VAL A 166 -8.10 16.66 1.87
CA VAL A 166 -8.62 17.61 0.86
C VAL A 166 -8.95 16.89 -0.44
N ILE A 167 -8.05 16.06 -0.96
CA ILE A 167 -8.28 15.30 -2.20
C ILE A 167 -9.51 14.40 -2.07
N ASN A 168 -9.64 13.69 -0.96
CA ASN A 168 -10.72 12.75 -0.74
C ASN A 168 -12.08 13.46 -0.61
N LEU A 169 -12.14 14.60 0.09
CA LEU A 169 -13.35 15.41 0.17
C LEU A 169 -13.76 15.97 -1.19
N LEU A 170 -12.79 16.47 -1.97
CA LEU A 170 -13.05 16.94 -3.33
C LEU A 170 -13.52 15.82 -4.25
N ASN A 171 -12.95 14.63 -4.12
CA ASN A 171 -13.37 13.46 -4.88
C ASN A 171 -14.81 13.06 -4.56
N ILE A 172 -15.18 12.95 -3.28
CA ILE A 172 -16.55 12.64 -2.86
C ILE A 172 -17.54 13.70 -3.37
N ALA A 173 -17.20 14.99 -3.21
CA ALA A 173 -18.04 16.09 -3.70
C ALA A 173 -18.16 16.06 -5.23
N GLY A 174 -17.07 15.85 -5.94
CA GLY A 174 -17.06 15.71 -7.39
C GLY A 174 -17.86 14.50 -7.89
N ASN A 175 -17.74 13.37 -7.22
CA ASN A 175 -18.54 12.18 -7.51
C ASN A 175 -20.02 12.44 -7.35
N PHE A 176 -20.43 13.13 -6.27
CA PHE A 176 -21.84 13.48 -6.05
C PHE A 176 -22.39 14.32 -7.20
N VAL A 177 -21.62 15.28 -7.71
CA VAL A 177 -22.03 16.18 -8.80
C VAL A 177 -21.97 15.50 -10.17
N LEU A 178 -20.90 14.76 -10.47
CA LEU A 178 -20.61 14.25 -11.81
C LEU A 178 -21.24 12.86 -12.09
N ILE A 179 -21.35 12.00 -11.09
CA ILE A 179 -21.95 10.67 -11.27
C ILE A 179 -23.47 10.80 -11.47
N GLY A 180 -24.14 11.52 -10.56
CA GLY A 180 -25.60 11.63 -10.55
C GLY A 180 -26.15 12.74 -11.42
N GLY A 181 -25.31 13.70 -11.84
CA GLY A 181 -25.74 14.95 -12.49
C GLY A 181 -26.36 15.92 -11.48
N MET A 182 -26.03 17.19 -11.56
CA MET A 182 -26.58 18.22 -10.70
C MET A 182 -26.74 19.55 -11.44
N GLY A 183 -27.96 20.09 -11.47
CA GLY A 183 -28.25 21.35 -12.16
C GLY A 183 -27.97 21.28 -13.66
N PRO A 184 -27.09 22.13 -14.21
CA PRO A 184 -26.76 22.12 -15.65
C PRO A 184 -25.79 21.00 -16.05
N ILE A 185 -25.24 20.25 -15.09
CA ILE A 185 -24.26 19.19 -15.35
C ILE A 185 -25.01 17.88 -15.64
N PRO A 186 -24.81 17.26 -16.81
CA PRO A 186 -25.44 16.01 -17.15
C PRO A 186 -24.90 14.86 -16.30
N MET A 187 -25.70 13.81 -16.15
CA MET A 187 -25.27 12.56 -15.52
C MET A 187 -24.19 11.89 -16.36
N LEU A 188 -22.97 11.82 -15.83
CA LEU A 188 -21.81 11.24 -16.51
C LEU A 188 -21.52 9.80 -16.06
N GLY A 189 -22.18 9.31 -15.02
CA GLY A 189 -22.03 7.94 -14.53
C GLY A 189 -20.57 7.57 -14.22
N VAL A 190 -20.09 6.48 -14.83
CA VAL A 190 -18.74 5.95 -14.67
C VAL A 190 -17.65 6.95 -15.09
N ALA A 191 -17.86 7.66 -16.20
CA ALA A 191 -16.93 8.69 -16.67
C ALA A 191 -16.84 9.85 -15.64
N GLY A 192 -17.95 10.20 -15.01
CA GLY A 192 -18.00 11.21 -13.95
C GLY A 192 -17.12 10.86 -12.74
N ALA A 193 -17.11 9.59 -12.33
CA ALA A 193 -16.22 9.11 -11.27
C ALA A 193 -14.74 9.25 -11.63
N ALA A 194 -14.37 8.92 -12.86
CA ALA A 194 -12.99 9.06 -13.35
C ALA A 194 -12.56 10.53 -13.42
N ILE A 195 -13.39 11.40 -13.97
CA ILE A 195 -13.14 12.85 -14.05
C ILE A 195 -13.00 13.45 -12.64
N SER A 196 -13.90 13.11 -11.72
CA SER A 196 -13.82 13.55 -10.32
C SER A 196 -12.49 13.19 -9.68
N SER A 197 -12.04 11.94 -9.88
CA SER A 197 -10.77 11.45 -9.37
C SER A 197 -9.59 12.23 -9.92
N ASP A 198 -9.56 12.49 -11.22
CA ASP A 198 -8.45 13.20 -11.86
C ASP A 198 -8.44 14.70 -11.51
N LEU A 199 -9.59 15.34 -11.40
CA LEU A 199 -9.69 16.73 -10.94
C LEU A 199 -9.23 16.89 -9.50
N SER A 200 -9.64 15.98 -8.61
CA SER A 200 -9.20 15.98 -7.21
C SER A 200 -7.69 15.79 -7.08
N ARG A 201 -7.12 14.90 -7.91
CA ARG A 201 -5.66 14.68 -8.00
C ARG A 201 -4.94 15.92 -8.54
N LEU A 202 -5.48 16.60 -9.55
CA LEU A 202 -4.91 17.84 -10.08
C LEU A 202 -4.78 18.90 -8.97
N VAL A 203 -5.86 19.11 -8.21
CA VAL A 203 -5.83 20.02 -7.06
C VAL A 203 -4.79 19.56 -6.03
N GLY A 204 -4.74 18.26 -5.75
CA GLY A 204 -3.74 17.68 -4.86
C GLY A 204 -2.30 17.91 -5.31
N VAL A 205 -2.03 17.79 -6.62
CA VAL A 205 -0.71 18.08 -7.22
C VAL A 205 -0.34 19.56 -7.03
N VAL A 206 -1.27 20.47 -7.27
CA VAL A 206 -1.04 21.91 -7.07
C VAL A 206 -0.70 22.19 -5.59
N ILE A 207 -1.49 21.65 -4.66
CA ILE A 207 -1.28 21.84 -3.22
C ILE A 207 0.06 21.24 -2.79
N VAL A 208 0.38 20.00 -3.21
CA VAL A 208 1.61 19.34 -2.77
C VAL A 208 2.86 20.04 -3.27
N ILE A 209 2.86 20.53 -4.52
CA ILE A 209 3.99 21.28 -5.08
C ILE A 209 4.14 22.64 -4.39
N TRP A 210 3.02 23.35 -4.18
CA TRP A 210 3.04 24.64 -3.48
C TRP A 210 3.58 24.48 -2.05
N LEU A 211 3.08 23.48 -1.32
CA LEU A 211 3.49 23.22 0.06
C LEU A 211 4.95 22.75 0.13
N PHE A 212 5.40 21.94 -0.87
CA PHE A 212 6.80 21.50 -0.98
C PHE A 212 7.75 22.70 -1.10
N LYS A 213 7.47 23.63 -2.02
CA LYS A 213 8.27 24.85 -2.20
C LYS A 213 8.31 25.73 -0.97
N ARG A 214 7.23 25.72 -0.16
CA ARG A 214 7.14 26.55 1.06
C ARG A 214 7.83 25.90 2.27
N THR A 215 7.83 24.58 2.36
CA THR A 215 8.24 23.85 3.57
C THR A 215 9.63 23.23 3.45
N ILE A 216 9.98 22.74 2.28
CA ILE A 216 11.25 22.03 2.04
C ILE A 216 12.21 22.96 1.30
N ARG A 217 13.33 23.29 1.97
CA ARG A 217 14.31 24.25 1.45
C ARG A 217 15.17 23.70 0.30
N SER A 218 15.26 22.38 0.16
CA SER A 218 16.03 21.75 -0.94
C SER A 218 15.15 21.67 -2.19
N PRO A 219 15.46 22.39 -3.27
CA PRO A 219 14.64 22.38 -4.47
C PRO A 219 14.78 21.07 -5.26
N VAL A 220 13.73 20.73 -6.01
CA VAL A 220 13.88 19.84 -7.17
C VAL A 220 14.58 20.67 -8.25
N ASP A 221 15.82 20.32 -8.58
CA ASP A 221 16.61 21.05 -9.58
C ASP A 221 16.94 20.14 -10.77
N PHE A 222 16.31 20.44 -11.90
CA PHE A 222 16.55 19.70 -13.15
C PHE A 222 17.94 19.90 -13.74
N ARG A 223 18.73 20.87 -13.23
CA ARG A 223 20.16 21.01 -13.58
C ARG A 223 20.96 19.80 -13.10
N ASN A 224 20.52 19.15 -12.02
CA ASN A 224 21.11 17.89 -11.51
C ASN A 224 20.99 16.71 -12.50
N LEU A 225 20.31 16.87 -13.65
CA LEU A 225 20.27 15.87 -14.72
C LEU A 225 21.44 16.02 -15.72
N ARG A 226 22.29 17.01 -15.55
CA ARG A 226 23.44 17.25 -16.45
C ARG A 226 24.75 17.36 -15.66
N PRO A 227 25.59 16.29 -15.61
CA PRO A 227 25.37 14.95 -16.20
C PRO A 227 24.31 14.16 -15.45
N PHE A 228 23.62 13.24 -16.17
CA PHE A 228 22.55 12.43 -15.56
C PHE A 228 23.13 11.56 -14.42
N PRO A 229 22.58 11.60 -13.21
CA PRO A 229 23.13 10.90 -12.03
C PRO A 229 22.75 9.41 -12.05
N VAL A 230 23.42 8.65 -12.92
CA VAL A 230 23.19 7.21 -13.16
C VAL A 230 23.30 6.40 -11.87
N ASP A 231 24.17 6.79 -10.95
CA ASP A 231 24.35 6.08 -9.68
C ASP A 231 23.12 6.16 -8.79
N HIS A 232 22.46 7.33 -8.73
CA HIS A 232 21.18 7.48 -8.02
C HIS A 232 20.09 6.62 -8.66
N LEU A 233 20.02 6.58 -9.99
CA LEU A 233 19.10 5.72 -10.71
C LEU A 233 19.37 4.24 -10.41
N LYS A 234 20.62 3.79 -10.48
CA LYS A 234 20.99 2.40 -10.15
C LYS A 234 20.62 2.03 -8.72
N ARG A 235 20.88 2.90 -7.74
CA ARG A 235 20.52 2.67 -6.33
C ARG A 235 19.00 2.58 -6.17
N LEU A 236 18.24 3.48 -6.79
CA LEU A 236 16.80 3.50 -6.77
C LEU A 236 16.20 2.21 -7.37
N LEU A 237 16.71 1.78 -8.53
CA LEU A 237 16.26 0.55 -9.18
C LEU A 237 16.71 -0.71 -8.43
N LYS A 238 17.89 -0.71 -7.80
CA LYS A 238 18.38 -1.82 -6.97
C LYS A 238 17.48 -2.10 -5.76
N ILE A 239 16.81 -1.08 -5.22
CA ILE A 239 15.81 -1.21 -4.16
C ILE A 239 14.44 -1.49 -4.77
N GLY A 240 14.07 -0.72 -5.79
CA GLY A 240 12.73 -0.71 -6.37
C GLY A 240 12.38 -2.01 -7.10
N ILE A 241 13.20 -2.48 -8.05
CA ILE A 241 12.86 -3.64 -8.89
C ILE A 241 12.58 -4.90 -8.05
N PRO A 242 13.44 -5.31 -7.08
CA PRO A 242 13.16 -6.48 -6.27
C PRO A 242 11.90 -6.33 -5.41
N SER A 243 11.66 -5.13 -4.88
CA SER A 243 10.46 -4.84 -4.07
C SER A 243 9.18 -4.82 -4.91
N GLY A 244 9.28 -4.36 -6.16
CA GLY A 244 8.18 -4.43 -7.12
C GLY A 244 7.82 -5.87 -7.48
N GLY A 245 8.83 -6.70 -7.74
CA GLY A 245 8.64 -8.13 -7.99
C GLY A 245 7.98 -8.85 -6.81
N GLU A 246 8.40 -8.54 -5.60
CA GLU A 246 7.76 -9.06 -4.38
C GLU A 246 6.29 -8.63 -4.27
N SER A 247 5.99 -7.35 -4.48
CA SER A 247 4.62 -6.84 -4.41
C SER A 247 3.70 -7.45 -5.47
N ILE A 248 4.19 -7.64 -6.70
CA ILE A 248 3.46 -8.32 -7.77
C ILE A 248 3.23 -9.79 -7.39
N SER A 249 4.27 -10.48 -6.93
CA SER A 249 4.18 -11.88 -6.49
C SER A 249 3.14 -12.04 -5.39
N TYR A 250 3.14 -11.17 -4.38
CA TYR A 250 2.15 -11.18 -3.30
C TYR A 250 0.72 -10.99 -3.84
N ASN A 251 0.49 -10.05 -4.75
CA ASN A 251 -0.84 -9.86 -5.35
C ASN A 251 -1.30 -11.10 -6.14
N LEU A 252 -0.39 -11.73 -6.89
CA LEU A 252 -0.71 -12.97 -7.61
C LEU A 252 -1.11 -14.09 -6.65
N THR A 253 -0.42 -14.25 -5.52
CA THR A 253 -0.80 -15.27 -4.52
C THR A 253 -2.16 -15.00 -3.89
N GLN A 254 -2.53 -13.72 -3.68
CA GLN A 254 -3.87 -13.36 -3.19
C GLN A 254 -4.97 -13.74 -4.20
N ILE A 255 -4.71 -13.62 -5.49
CA ILE A 255 -5.63 -14.09 -6.55
C ILE A 255 -5.78 -15.61 -6.48
N VAL A 256 -4.68 -16.35 -6.33
CA VAL A 256 -4.74 -17.82 -6.22
C VAL A 256 -5.50 -18.26 -4.97
N ILE A 257 -5.24 -17.65 -3.82
CA ILE A 257 -5.98 -17.91 -2.57
C ILE A 257 -7.47 -17.58 -2.73
N GLN A 258 -7.79 -16.48 -3.42
CA GLN A 258 -9.19 -16.13 -3.73
C GLN A 258 -9.86 -17.20 -4.58
N THR A 259 -9.16 -17.72 -5.60
CA THR A 259 -9.68 -18.78 -6.46
C THR A 259 -9.95 -20.08 -5.68
N MET A 260 -9.05 -20.44 -4.74
CA MET A 260 -9.30 -21.59 -3.85
C MET A 260 -10.55 -21.38 -2.99
N CYS A 261 -10.75 -20.17 -2.45
CA CYS A 261 -11.92 -19.88 -1.64
C CYS A 261 -13.22 -19.85 -2.44
N ASN A 262 -13.18 -19.48 -3.72
CA ASN A 262 -14.36 -19.46 -4.60
C ASN A 262 -14.90 -20.88 -4.91
N SER A 263 -14.13 -21.94 -4.66
CA SER A 263 -14.60 -23.32 -4.76
C SER A 263 -15.35 -23.82 -3.51
N LEU A 264 -15.39 -23.00 -2.45
CA LEU A 264 -16.08 -23.33 -1.20
C LEU A 264 -17.55 -22.89 -1.22
N PRO A 265 -18.39 -23.39 -0.30
CA PRO A 265 -19.79 -22.98 -0.20
C PRO A 265 -19.97 -21.46 -0.03
N ILE A 266 -21.12 -20.94 -0.48
CA ILE A 266 -21.38 -19.47 -0.50
C ILE A 266 -21.27 -18.84 0.88
N TYR A 267 -21.77 -19.50 1.95
CA TYR A 267 -21.65 -18.97 3.32
C TYR A 267 -20.20 -18.79 3.75
N VAL A 268 -19.29 -19.64 3.26
CA VAL A 268 -17.85 -19.56 3.54
C VAL A 268 -17.22 -18.37 2.83
N ILE A 269 -17.59 -18.15 1.57
CA ILE A 269 -17.13 -16.99 0.77
C ILE A 269 -17.61 -15.69 1.44
N THR A 270 -18.85 -15.66 1.91
CA THR A 270 -19.42 -14.52 2.64
C THR A 270 -18.67 -14.26 3.95
N ALA A 271 -18.42 -15.31 4.73
CA ALA A 271 -17.66 -15.22 5.97
C ALA A 271 -16.26 -14.68 5.74
N ARG A 272 -15.58 -15.12 4.66
CA ARG A 272 -14.29 -14.59 4.25
C ARG A 272 -14.34 -13.10 3.94
N ALA A 273 -15.33 -12.66 3.17
CA ALA A 273 -15.47 -11.26 2.80
C ALA A 273 -15.58 -10.35 4.04
N TYR A 274 -16.43 -10.74 4.99
CA TYR A 274 -16.59 -10.01 6.25
C TYR A 274 -15.34 -10.06 7.12
N SER A 275 -14.72 -11.23 7.27
CA SER A 275 -13.48 -11.39 8.04
C SER A 275 -12.36 -10.51 7.49
N ASN A 276 -12.17 -10.49 6.17
CA ASN A 276 -11.17 -9.62 5.52
C ASN A 276 -11.45 -8.13 5.77
N MET A 277 -12.71 -7.70 5.75
CA MET A 277 -13.08 -6.30 6.00
C MET A 277 -12.61 -5.82 7.37
N PHE A 278 -12.77 -6.64 8.40
CA PHE A 278 -12.32 -6.29 9.76
C PHE A 278 -10.82 -6.49 9.95
N ALA A 279 -10.23 -7.55 9.40
CA ALA A 279 -8.78 -7.78 9.43
C ALA A 279 -7.98 -6.63 8.80
N MET A 280 -8.58 -5.96 7.79
CA MET A 280 -7.97 -4.80 7.13
C MET A 280 -7.63 -3.65 8.09
N LEU A 281 -8.39 -3.47 9.18
CA LEU A 281 -8.12 -2.43 10.20
C LEU A 281 -6.80 -2.66 10.91
N SER A 282 -6.51 -3.89 11.31
CA SER A 282 -5.23 -4.26 11.93
C SER A 282 -4.08 -4.15 10.94
N TYR A 283 -4.27 -4.62 9.71
CA TYR A 283 -3.29 -4.50 8.64
C TYR A 283 -2.90 -3.04 8.34
N ILE A 284 -3.88 -2.12 8.27
CA ILE A 284 -3.64 -0.69 8.04
C ILE A 284 -2.76 -0.10 9.15
N TYR A 285 -3.04 -0.44 10.41
CA TYR A 285 -2.20 -0.01 11.51
C TYR A 285 -0.76 -0.57 11.40
N GLY A 286 -0.61 -1.87 11.14
CA GLY A 286 0.68 -2.51 10.91
C GLY A 286 1.47 -1.86 9.78
N SER A 287 0.79 -1.52 8.68
CA SER A 287 1.38 -0.82 7.54
C SER A 287 1.83 0.61 7.89
N ALA A 288 1.03 1.34 8.67
CA ALA A 288 1.36 2.70 9.08
C ALA A 288 2.59 2.75 9.99
N ILE A 289 2.65 1.88 11.00
CA ILE A 289 3.80 1.83 11.93
C ILE A 289 5.07 1.34 11.22
N ALA A 290 4.95 0.44 10.26
CA ALA A 290 6.08 -0.02 9.46
C ALA A 290 6.65 1.09 8.57
N GLN A 291 5.79 1.92 7.94
CA GLN A 291 6.22 3.09 7.17
C GLN A 291 6.89 4.14 8.06
N ALA A 292 6.34 4.42 9.24
CA ALA A 292 6.96 5.30 10.22
C ALA A 292 8.33 4.78 10.68
N THR A 293 8.44 3.47 10.92
CA THR A 293 9.69 2.80 11.26
C THR A 293 10.73 2.93 10.15
N GLN A 294 10.32 2.75 8.89
CA GLN A 294 11.17 2.93 7.72
C GLN A 294 11.82 4.33 7.70
N ILE A 295 11.07 5.38 7.99
CA ILE A 295 11.56 6.76 8.04
C ILE A 295 12.63 6.90 9.14
N ILE A 296 12.33 6.44 10.35
CA ILE A 296 13.24 6.56 11.50
C ILE A 296 14.52 5.74 11.29
N VAL A 297 14.37 4.49 10.83
CA VAL A 297 15.52 3.61 10.52
C VAL A 297 16.38 4.24 9.43
N GLY A 298 15.79 4.85 8.39
CA GLY A 298 16.52 5.56 7.36
C GLY A 298 17.41 6.68 7.94
N TYR A 299 16.87 7.52 8.81
CA TYR A 299 17.65 8.58 9.47
C TYR A 299 18.78 8.03 10.33
N LEU A 300 18.51 7.01 11.15
CA LEU A 300 19.49 6.45 12.05
C LEU A 300 20.61 5.72 11.29
N MET A 301 20.27 4.97 10.25
CA MET A 301 21.25 4.30 9.38
C MET A 301 22.10 5.30 8.61
N GLY A 302 21.51 6.35 8.06
CA GLY A 302 22.23 7.44 7.41
C GLY A 302 23.20 8.16 8.35
N ALA A 303 22.81 8.34 9.61
CA ALA A 303 23.64 8.90 10.66
C ALA A 303 24.66 7.90 11.26
N ARG A 304 24.72 6.66 10.75
CA ARG A 304 25.56 5.55 11.25
C ARG A 304 25.29 5.18 12.73
N LYS A 305 24.08 5.44 13.23
CA LYS A 305 23.66 5.15 14.61
C LYS A 305 23.06 3.74 14.74
N VAL A 306 23.88 2.73 14.48
CA VAL A 306 23.48 1.32 14.36
C VAL A 306 22.79 0.79 15.64
N GLU A 307 23.33 1.10 16.83
CA GLU A 307 22.77 0.63 18.11
C GLU A 307 21.42 1.30 18.43
N GLU A 308 21.27 2.58 18.11
CA GLU A 308 20.00 3.29 18.26
C GLU A 308 18.95 2.70 17.30
N THR A 309 19.36 2.30 16.08
CA THR A 309 18.53 1.63 15.10
C THR A 309 18.01 0.29 15.66
N ASP A 310 18.88 -0.55 16.20
CA ASP A 310 18.49 -1.83 16.79
C ASP A 310 17.50 -1.65 17.94
N ARG A 311 17.81 -0.73 18.88
CA ARG A 311 16.94 -0.42 20.00
C ARG A 311 15.57 0.08 19.54
N ARG A 312 15.54 0.92 18.52
CA ARG A 312 14.30 1.48 17.96
C ARG A 312 13.44 0.41 17.31
N VAL A 313 14.01 -0.41 16.43
CA VAL A 313 13.28 -1.48 15.74
C VAL A 313 12.69 -2.47 16.74
N ASN A 314 13.46 -2.90 17.74
CA ASN A 314 12.97 -3.79 18.78
C ASN A 314 11.83 -3.15 19.62
N ALA A 315 11.90 -1.85 19.90
CA ALA A 315 10.83 -1.13 20.61
C ALA A 315 9.57 -1.01 19.76
N THR A 316 9.72 -0.71 18.47
CA THR A 316 8.60 -0.60 17.52
C THR A 316 7.95 -1.96 17.28
N LEU A 317 8.73 -3.01 17.15
CA LEU A 317 8.24 -4.38 16.98
C LEU A 317 7.32 -4.77 18.15
N ARG A 318 7.77 -4.55 19.38
CA ARG A 318 6.94 -4.81 20.59
C ARG A 318 5.65 -4.00 20.60
N ALA A 319 5.73 -2.72 20.25
CA ALA A 319 4.55 -1.86 20.19
C ALA A 319 3.57 -2.30 19.09
N ALA A 320 4.08 -2.63 17.91
CA ALA A 320 3.27 -3.10 16.78
C ALA A 320 2.55 -4.41 17.12
N MET A 321 3.27 -5.40 17.68
CA MET A 321 2.69 -6.67 18.07
C MET A 321 1.63 -6.51 19.18
N LEU A 322 1.90 -5.66 20.18
CA LEU A 322 0.94 -5.40 21.27
C LEU A 322 -0.35 -4.78 20.73
N VAL A 323 -0.25 -3.76 19.89
CA VAL A 323 -1.44 -3.08 19.35
C VAL A 323 -2.20 -3.99 18.39
N SER A 324 -1.51 -4.71 17.50
CA SER A 324 -2.17 -5.70 16.62
C SER A 324 -2.86 -6.81 17.42
N PHE A 325 -2.24 -7.29 18.51
CA PHE A 325 -2.87 -8.24 19.41
C PHE A 325 -4.14 -7.67 20.05
N VAL A 326 -4.08 -6.45 20.58
CA VAL A 326 -5.24 -5.81 21.20
C VAL A 326 -6.37 -5.61 20.20
N ILE A 327 -6.07 -5.13 18.99
CA ILE A 327 -7.07 -4.93 17.93
C ILE A 327 -7.71 -6.27 17.53
N SER A 328 -6.92 -7.28 17.22
CA SER A 328 -7.44 -8.59 16.78
C SER A 328 -8.20 -9.31 17.90
N LEU A 329 -7.75 -9.18 19.17
CA LEU A 329 -8.49 -9.72 20.32
C LEU A 329 -9.83 -9.01 20.50
N LEU A 330 -9.88 -7.68 20.39
CA LEU A 330 -11.13 -6.92 20.46
C LEU A 330 -12.09 -7.32 19.34
N LEU A 331 -11.60 -7.47 18.11
CA LEU A 331 -12.39 -7.94 16.97
C LEU A 331 -12.94 -9.35 17.19
N PHE A 332 -12.17 -10.24 17.80
CA PHE A 332 -12.63 -11.57 18.17
C PHE A 332 -13.68 -11.55 19.27
N LEU A 333 -13.49 -10.77 20.32
CA LEU A 333 -14.43 -10.67 21.45
C LEU A 333 -15.75 -10.00 21.03
N LEU A 334 -15.68 -9.04 20.12
CA LEU A 334 -16.83 -8.33 19.58
C LEU A 334 -17.35 -8.93 18.27
N CYS A 335 -16.92 -10.14 17.91
CA CYS A 335 -17.25 -10.78 16.64
C CYS A 335 -18.76 -10.86 16.41
N GLU A 336 -19.54 -11.37 17.39
CA GLU A 336 -20.99 -11.54 17.25
C GLU A 336 -21.72 -10.20 17.03
N PRO A 337 -21.56 -9.15 17.85
CA PRO A 337 -22.23 -7.87 17.59
C PRO A 337 -21.73 -7.18 16.31
N LEU A 338 -20.45 -7.28 15.95
CA LEU A 338 -19.92 -6.64 14.76
C LEU A 338 -20.43 -7.30 13.47
N PHE A 339 -20.33 -8.62 13.37
CA PHE A 339 -20.77 -9.34 12.19
C PHE A 339 -22.30 -9.43 12.11
N GLY A 340 -22.99 -9.43 13.27
CA GLY A 340 -24.45 -9.38 13.36
C GLY A 340 -25.07 -8.13 12.75
N LEU A 341 -24.30 -7.05 12.55
CA LEU A 341 -24.75 -5.88 11.79
C LEU A 341 -24.93 -6.15 10.28
N PHE A 342 -24.24 -7.18 9.76
CA PHE A 342 -24.20 -7.49 8.33
C PHE A 342 -24.97 -8.75 7.96
N THR A 343 -25.10 -9.70 8.90
CA THR A 343 -25.78 -10.97 8.65
C THR A 343 -26.36 -11.56 9.94
N SER A 344 -27.49 -12.24 9.78
CA SER A 344 -28.10 -13.06 10.83
C SER A 344 -27.93 -14.56 10.62
N ASP A 345 -27.18 -14.98 9.58
CA ASP A 345 -26.94 -16.39 9.26
C ASP A 345 -25.99 -17.00 10.30
N PRO A 346 -26.44 -18.00 11.10
CA PRO A 346 -25.62 -18.63 12.13
C PRO A 346 -24.39 -19.34 11.60
N GLN A 347 -24.43 -19.87 10.35
CA GLN A 347 -23.30 -20.54 9.74
C GLN A 347 -22.17 -19.54 9.40
N VAL A 348 -22.57 -18.39 8.86
CA VAL A 348 -21.64 -17.28 8.57
C VAL A 348 -21.01 -16.76 9.86
N LEU A 349 -21.80 -16.50 10.89
CA LEU A 349 -21.33 -15.98 12.18
C LEU A 349 -20.36 -16.95 12.87
N SER A 350 -20.69 -18.25 12.88
CA SER A 350 -19.81 -19.29 13.45
C SER A 350 -18.48 -19.38 12.71
N MET A 351 -18.52 -19.31 11.37
CA MET A 351 -17.29 -19.30 10.54
C MET A 351 -16.46 -18.05 10.79
N CYS A 352 -17.07 -16.85 10.83
CA CYS A 352 -16.37 -15.61 11.16
C CYS A 352 -15.70 -15.67 12.52
N ARG A 353 -16.35 -16.23 13.54
CA ARG A 353 -15.77 -16.39 14.88
C ARG A 353 -14.53 -17.30 14.84
N THR A 354 -14.61 -18.41 14.11
CA THR A 354 -13.47 -19.33 13.92
C THR A 354 -12.30 -18.61 13.26
N ILE A 355 -12.58 -17.87 12.18
CA ILE A 355 -11.55 -17.13 11.44
C ILE A 355 -10.93 -16.04 12.30
N MET A 356 -11.75 -15.24 13.03
CA MET A 356 -11.22 -14.18 13.90
C MET A 356 -10.36 -14.74 15.04
N GLY A 357 -10.64 -15.96 15.53
CA GLY A 357 -9.77 -16.63 16.51
C GLY A 357 -8.39 -16.96 15.94
N ILE A 358 -8.33 -17.45 14.69
CA ILE A 358 -7.05 -17.72 13.99
C ILE A 358 -6.33 -16.41 13.65
N GLU A 359 -7.08 -15.37 13.30
CA GLU A 359 -6.59 -14.05 12.91
C GLU A 359 -5.75 -13.39 14.03
N ILE A 360 -6.02 -13.67 15.29
CA ILE A 360 -5.22 -13.13 16.42
C ILE A 360 -3.75 -13.50 16.25
N LEU A 361 -3.47 -14.77 15.95
CA LEU A 361 -2.10 -15.24 15.76
C LEU A 361 -1.51 -14.78 14.42
N LEU A 362 -2.35 -14.72 13.38
CA LEU A 362 -1.96 -14.23 12.07
C LEU A 362 -1.50 -12.77 12.15
N GLU A 363 -2.24 -11.91 12.84
CA GLU A 363 -1.90 -10.49 12.96
C GLU A 363 -0.63 -10.25 13.79
N LEU A 364 -0.36 -11.08 14.78
CA LEU A 364 0.93 -11.05 15.51
C LEU A 364 2.11 -11.34 14.56
N GLY A 365 2.00 -12.41 13.77
CA GLY A 365 3.00 -12.77 12.78
C GLY A 365 3.16 -11.68 11.72
N ARG A 366 2.05 -11.17 11.21
CA ARG A 366 2.01 -10.10 10.20
C ARG A 366 2.64 -8.80 10.69
N ALA A 367 2.32 -8.35 11.91
CA ALA A 367 2.93 -7.17 12.49
C ALA A 367 4.46 -7.30 12.60
N ALA A 368 4.94 -8.46 13.06
CA ALA A 368 6.36 -8.74 13.12
C ALA A 368 7.01 -8.75 11.73
N ASN A 369 6.41 -9.46 10.78
CA ASN A 369 6.90 -9.54 9.42
C ASN A 369 6.99 -8.16 8.76
N ILE A 370 5.92 -7.37 8.75
CA ILE A 370 5.88 -6.08 8.03
C ILE A 370 6.89 -5.08 8.62
N VAL A 371 7.00 -4.98 9.95
CA VAL A 371 7.94 -4.06 10.60
C VAL A 371 9.39 -4.46 10.32
N LEU A 372 9.73 -5.74 10.47
CA LEU A 372 11.09 -6.22 10.24
C LEU A 372 11.48 -6.22 8.76
N PHE A 373 10.55 -6.54 7.88
CA PHE A 373 10.75 -6.45 6.44
C PHE A 373 11.16 -5.03 6.02
N ARG A 374 10.41 -4.01 6.45
CA ARG A 374 10.72 -2.60 6.17
C ARG A 374 12.02 -2.16 6.82
N ALA A 375 12.29 -2.59 8.05
CA ALA A 375 13.53 -2.27 8.75
C ALA A 375 14.76 -2.86 8.03
N LEU A 376 14.72 -4.14 7.64
CA LEU A 376 15.79 -4.81 6.90
C LEU A 376 16.04 -4.15 5.54
N GLN A 377 14.97 -3.87 4.77
CA GLN A 377 15.10 -3.18 3.49
C GLN A 377 15.77 -1.82 3.65
N THR A 378 15.34 -1.06 4.65
CA THR A 378 15.86 0.28 4.91
C THR A 378 17.31 0.25 5.42
N ALA A 379 17.68 -0.78 6.17
CA ALA A 379 19.05 -0.99 6.60
C ALA A 379 19.98 -1.50 5.49
N GLY A 380 19.46 -1.81 4.29
CA GLY A 380 20.24 -2.27 3.13
C GLY A 380 20.22 -3.77 2.89
N ASP A 381 19.61 -4.56 3.77
CA ASP A 381 19.41 -6.00 3.56
C ASP A 381 18.13 -6.27 2.75
N ILE A 382 18.20 -5.96 1.43
CA ILE A 382 17.03 -5.96 0.55
C ILE A 382 16.68 -7.37 0.07
N ARG A 383 17.68 -8.13 -0.37
CA ARG A 383 17.47 -9.43 -1.05
C ARG A 383 16.89 -10.49 -0.13
N PHE A 384 17.40 -10.58 1.11
CA PHE A 384 17.01 -11.62 2.04
C PHE A 384 15.50 -11.61 2.35
N PRO A 385 14.91 -10.49 2.84
CA PRO A 385 13.49 -10.47 3.16
C PRO A 385 12.60 -10.66 1.93
N ILE A 386 13.01 -10.19 0.76
CA ILE A 386 12.26 -10.38 -0.49
C ILE A 386 12.27 -11.85 -0.92
N CYS A 387 13.43 -12.50 -0.96
CA CYS A 387 13.51 -13.93 -1.27
C CYS A 387 12.72 -14.78 -0.27
N LEU A 388 12.81 -14.46 1.02
CA LEU A 388 12.03 -15.11 2.07
C LEU A 388 10.53 -14.97 1.77
N ASN A 389 10.04 -13.74 1.58
CA ASN A 389 8.61 -13.48 1.35
C ASN A 389 8.10 -14.20 0.10
N VAL A 390 8.78 -14.08 -1.04
CA VAL A 390 8.35 -14.73 -2.28
C VAL A 390 8.32 -16.25 -2.13
N THR A 391 9.36 -16.84 -1.53
CA THR A 391 9.41 -18.29 -1.38
C THR A 391 8.32 -18.80 -0.46
N THR A 392 8.16 -18.20 0.72
CA THR A 392 7.23 -18.71 1.74
C THR A 392 5.77 -18.48 1.37
N VAL A 393 5.43 -17.36 0.75
CA VAL A 393 4.05 -17.09 0.36
C VAL A 393 3.54 -18.12 -0.67
N TRP A 394 4.39 -18.55 -1.59
CA TRP A 394 4.02 -19.60 -2.56
C TRP A 394 4.02 -21.00 -1.95
N THR A 395 4.99 -21.33 -1.11
CA THR A 395 5.11 -22.69 -0.54
C THR A 395 4.21 -22.88 0.67
N VAL A 396 4.18 -21.95 1.61
CA VAL A 396 3.45 -22.08 2.87
C VAL A 396 2.03 -21.55 2.74
N ALA A 397 1.83 -20.28 2.30
CA ALA A 397 0.48 -19.74 2.24
C ALA A 397 -0.35 -20.39 1.11
N VAL A 398 0.17 -20.46 -0.12
CA VAL A 398 -0.56 -21.04 -1.26
C VAL A 398 -0.52 -22.57 -1.19
N GLY A 399 0.66 -23.17 -1.12
CA GLY A 399 0.82 -24.64 -1.09
C GLY A 399 0.20 -25.27 0.15
N GLY A 400 0.47 -24.70 1.34
CA GLY A 400 -0.16 -25.12 2.59
C GLY A 400 -1.66 -24.85 2.62
N GLY A 401 -2.12 -23.72 2.06
CA GLY A 401 -3.54 -23.39 1.91
C GLY A 401 -4.29 -24.38 1.05
N TYR A 402 -3.70 -24.79 -0.07
CA TYR A 402 -4.25 -25.85 -0.92
C TYR A 402 -4.30 -27.21 -0.18
N LEU A 403 -3.20 -27.58 0.48
CA LEU A 403 -3.13 -28.83 1.24
C LEU A 403 -4.15 -28.88 2.38
N LEU A 404 -4.16 -27.88 3.25
CA LEU A 404 -5.04 -27.85 4.44
C LEU A 404 -6.49 -27.53 4.06
N GLY A 405 -6.70 -26.56 3.17
CA GLY A 405 -8.04 -26.09 2.83
C GLY A 405 -8.78 -27.00 1.86
N VAL A 406 -8.09 -27.48 0.81
CA VAL A 406 -8.72 -28.24 -0.28
C VAL A 406 -8.51 -29.75 -0.11
N VAL A 407 -7.26 -30.20 0.01
CA VAL A 407 -6.95 -31.65 0.05
C VAL A 407 -7.42 -32.29 1.36
N LEU A 408 -7.13 -31.68 2.50
CA LEU A 408 -7.56 -32.17 3.81
C LEU A 408 -8.99 -31.74 4.18
N GLY A 409 -9.65 -30.93 3.35
CA GLY A 409 -11.05 -30.57 3.51
C GLY A 409 -11.36 -29.65 4.70
N LEU A 410 -10.35 -28.98 5.28
CA LEU A 410 -10.56 -28.03 6.39
C LEU A 410 -11.23 -26.72 5.92
N GLY A 411 -11.36 -26.53 4.60
CA GLY A 411 -12.00 -25.32 4.04
C GLY A 411 -11.27 -24.04 4.38
N LEU A 412 -12.05 -22.99 4.67
CA LEU A 412 -11.51 -21.67 4.98
C LEU A 412 -10.58 -21.63 6.21
N PRO A 413 -10.88 -22.29 7.34
CA PRO A 413 -9.96 -22.37 8.47
C PRO A 413 -8.59 -22.94 8.10
N GLY A 414 -8.55 -23.96 7.22
CA GLY A 414 -7.29 -24.56 6.75
C GLY A 414 -6.45 -23.55 5.96
N ILE A 415 -7.08 -22.76 5.09
CA ILE A 415 -6.42 -21.70 4.33
C ILE A 415 -5.89 -20.63 5.29
N TRP A 416 -6.67 -20.20 6.30
CA TRP A 416 -6.26 -19.21 7.28
C TRP A 416 -5.10 -19.68 8.16
N ILE A 417 -5.11 -20.97 8.57
CA ILE A 417 -4.00 -21.58 9.30
C ILE A 417 -2.70 -21.54 8.48
N ALA A 418 -2.78 -21.86 7.18
CA ALA A 418 -1.61 -21.81 6.29
C ALA A 418 -1.06 -20.38 6.17
N MET A 419 -1.93 -19.38 6.01
CA MET A 419 -1.55 -17.96 5.99
C MET A 419 -0.93 -17.54 7.34
N THR A 420 -1.47 -18.01 8.45
CA THR A 420 -0.92 -17.76 9.79
C THR A 420 0.47 -18.35 9.94
N CYS A 421 0.67 -19.60 9.51
CA CYS A 421 1.99 -20.24 9.52
C CYS A 421 3.00 -19.46 8.67
N ASP A 422 2.59 -18.98 7.49
CA ASP A 422 3.43 -18.18 6.60
C ASP A 422 3.85 -16.86 7.28
N GLU A 423 2.90 -16.08 7.79
CA GLU A 423 3.20 -14.79 8.43
C GLU A 423 4.04 -14.93 9.70
N CYS A 424 3.74 -15.93 10.53
CA CYS A 424 4.52 -16.23 11.74
C CYS A 424 5.94 -16.71 11.39
N PHE A 425 6.07 -17.57 10.38
CA PHE A 425 7.38 -18.04 9.93
C PHE A 425 8.23 -16.89 9.38
N ARG A 426 7.66 -16.06 8.51
CA ARG A 426 8.36 -14.86 7.98
C ARG A 426 8.75 -13.89 9.09
N GLY A 427 7.85 -13.64 10.03
CA GLY A 427 8.12 -12.79 11.19
C GLY A 427 9.28 -13.33 12.04
N LEU A 428 9.26 -14.63 12.33
CA LEU A 428 10.31 -15.29 13.11
C LEU A 428 11.66 -15.27 12.38
N VAL A 429 11.71 -15.67 11.11
CA VAL A 429 12.95 -15.71 10.34
C VAL A 429 13.52 -14.30 10.14
N SER A 430 12.66 -13.30 9.88
CA SER A 430 13.08 -11.89 9.79
C SER A 430 13.62 -11.38 11.14
N PHE A 431 13.03 -11.80 12.27
CA PHE A 431 13.53 -11.47 13.60
C PHE A 431 14.91 -12.11 13.87
N LEU A 432 15.10 -13.37 13.53
CA LEU A 432 16.39 -14.05 13.65
C LEU A 432 17.44 -13.38 12.76
N ARG A 433 17.06 -12.98 11.53
CA ARG A 433 17.92 -12.22 10.61
C ARG A 433 18.31 -10.87 11.20
N TRP A 434 17.37 -10.16 11.81
CA TRP A 434 17.65 -8.89 12.50
C TRP A 434 18.63 -9.10 13.67
N ARG A 435 18.37 -10.10 14.51
CA ARG A 435 19.21 -10.45 15.67
C ARG A 435 20.61 -10.90 15.29
N SER A 436 20.80 -11.53 14.13
CA SER A 436 22.13 -11.96 13.65
C SER A 436 23.06 -10.78 13.35
N GLY A 437 22.54 -9.56 13.23
CA GLY A 437 23.33 -8.37 12.98
C GLY A 437 23.88 -8.22 11.56
N ASN A 438 23.55 -9.13 10.64
CA ASN A 438 24.03 -9.10 9.26
C ASN A 438 23.68 -7.79 8.49
N TRP A 439 22.63 -7.09 8.91
CA TRP A 439 22.24 -5.80 8.37
C TRP A 439 23.17 -4.65 8.78
N ARG A 440 23.93 -4.80 9.88
CA ARG A 440 24.81 -3.75 10.45
C ARG A 440 25.98 -3.37 9.53
N SER A 441 26.43 -4.32 8.72
CA SER A 441 27.51 -4.13 7.75
C SER A 441 27.03 -3.68 6.37
N LYS A 442 25.72 -3.55 6.16
CA LYS A 442 25.15 -3.19 4.87
C LYS A 442 24.88 -1.69 4.82
N HIS A 443 25.52 -1.02 3.88
CA HIS A 443 25.34 0.42 3.68
C HIS A 443 24.85 0.67 2.26
N LEU A 444 23.70 1.38 2.14
CA LEU A 444 23.14 1.74 0.82
C LEU A 444 23.85 2.95 0.21
N LEU A 445 24.55 3.71 1.03
CA LEU A 445 25.21 4.95 0.63
C LEU A 445 26.65 4.77 0.16
N ASP A 446 27.25 3.62 0.43
CA ASP A 446 28.62 3.26 0.01
C ASP A 446 28.68 2.79 -1.45
#